data_4fcc882843aec03761986f34043229bf
#
_entry.id   4fcc882843aec03761986f34043229bf
#
_cell.length_a   1.000
_cell.length_b   1.000
_cell.length_c   1.000
_cell.angle_alpha   90.00
_cell.angle_beta   90.00
_cell.angle_gamma   90.00
#
_symmetry.space_group_name_H-M   'P 1'
#
loop_
_entity.id
_entity.type
_entity.pdbx_description
1 polymer ?
#
loop_
_entity_poly.entity_id
_entity_poly.type
_entity_poly.pdbx_seq_one_letter_code
_entity_poly.pdbx_strand_id
1 'polypeptide(L)'
;MSATAVNTTTQLPVGTWTLDPTHSSAGFAVRHMGVGTFRGRFEQFDAKLTVAEDGTADFLGTVRADSIVVKDENLRAHLLSPDFFDTERYPELSFSSRSLRHDADELVLDGELTIKDHTHTVEARGTLTGPAETLGGVVKVGVELEAVIDRTEFGLNWNAPLPGGGIALGNEVTLTVELELARAAEPEA
;
A
#
# COMPACT_ATOMS: atom_id res chain seq x y z
N MET A 1 -23.03 21.67 -11.95
CA MET A 1 -23.55 20.29 -11.93
C MET A 1 -22.79 19.59 -10.82
N SER A 2 -23.45 19.37 -9.67
CA SER A 2 -22.83 18.72 -8.51
C SER A 2 -22.69 17.23 -8.82
N ALA A 3 -21.46 16.73 -8.79
CA ALA A 3 -21.21 15.31 -8.80
C ALA A 3 -21.71 14.74 -7.45
N THR A 4 -22.76 13.96 -7.51
CA THR A 4 -23.25 13.19 -6.36
C THR A 4 -22.21 12.11 -6.08
N ALA A 5 -21.50 12.20 -4.97
CA ALA A 5 -20.67 11.12 -4.47
C ALA A 5 -21.58 9.91 -4.25
N VAL A 6 -21.37 8.85 -5.01
CA VAL A 6 -22.04 7.56 -4.76
C VAL A 6 -21.29 6.92 -3.58
N ASN A 7 -21.79 7.20 -2.38
CA ASN A 7 -21.33 6.52 -1.17
C ASN A 7 -21.83 5.07 -1.23
N THR A 8 -21.00 4.16 -1.73
CA THR A 8 -21.30 2.73 -1.62
C THR A 8 -20.86 2.29 -0.23
N THR A 9 -21.82 2.03 0.64
CA THR A 9 -21.64 1.60 2.03
C THR A 9 -20.78 0.32 2.05
N THR A 10 -19.69 0.33 2.80
CA THR A 10 -18.91 -0.89 3.05
C THR A 10 -19.75 -1.86 3.87
N GLN A 11 -19.65 -3.16 3.61
CA GLN A 11 -20.33 -4.19 4.41
C GLN A 11 -19.61 -4.49 5.74
N LEU A 12 -18.61 -3.68 6.08
CA LEU A 12 -17.83 -3.85 7.30
C LEU A 12 -18.57 -3.29 8.51
N PRO A 13 -18.48 -3.97 9.67
CA PRO A 13 -19.00 -3.43 10.92
C PRO A 13 -18.28 -2.13 11.30
N VAL A 14 -19.06 -1.19 11.85
CA VAL A 14 -18.56 0.06 12.42
C VAL A 14 -17.47 -0.21 13.44
N GLY A 15 -16.43 0.62 13.44
CA GLY A 15 -15.34 0.55 14.38
C GLY A 15 -13.97 0.75 13.75
N THR A 16 -12.96 0.56 14.56
CA THR A 16 -11.54 0.66 14.16
C THR A 16 -10.96 -0.74 13.98
N TRP A 17 -10.21 -0.90 12.89
CA TRP A 17 -9.53 -2.11 12.52
C TRP A 17 -8.03 -1.82 12.42
N THR A 18 -7.21 -2.58 13.11
CA THR A 18 -5.76 -2.38 13.21
C THR A 18 -4.99 -3.56 12.64
N LEU A 19 -3.81 -3.28 12.11
CA LEU A 19 -2.96 -4.26 11.47
C LEU A 19 -2.57 -5.41 12.41
N ASP A 20 -2.65 -6.65 11.89
CA ASP A 20 -1.90 -7.79 12.41
C ASP A 20 -0.59 -7.92 11.60
N PRO A 21 0.55 -7.46 12.13
CA PRO A 21 1.79 -7.44 11.35
C PRO A 21 2.37 -8.83 11.08
N THR A 22 1.96 -9.84 11.84
CA THR A 22 2.45 -11.21 11.68
C THR A 22 1.92 -11.87 10.40
N HIS A 23 0.68 -11.53 10.02
CA HIS A 23 -0.02 -12.15 8.91
C HIS A 23 -0.27 -11.17 7.75
N SER A 24 0.53 -10.12 7.68
CA SER A 24 0.39 -9.08 6.67
C SER A 24 1.68 -8.86 5.89
N SER A 25 1.58 -8.35 4.69
CA SER A 25 2.71 -8.02 3.84
C SER A 25 2.50 -6.73 3.06
N ALA A 26 3.60 -6.01 2.80
CA ALA A 26 3.65 -4.85 1.91
C ALA A 26 4.87 -4.96 0.99
N GLY A 27 4.67 -4.85 -0.31
CA GLY A 27 5.73 -5.06 -1.29
C GLY A 27 5.48 -4.37 -2.61
N PHE A 28 6.45 -4.55 -3.52
CA PHE A 28 6.36 -4.03 -4.88
C PHE A 28 7.08 -4.92 -5.88
N ALA A 29 6.74 -4.75 -7.15
CA ALA A 29 7.37 -5.44 -8.27
C ALA A 29 7.67 -4.44 -9.39
N VAL A 30 8.85 -4.56 -10.02
CA VAL A 30 9.29 -3.72 -11.13
C VAL A 30 10.04 -4.55 -12.17
N ARG A 31 9.88 -4.22 -13.47
CA ARG A 31 10.65 -4.86 -14.55
C ARG A 31 12.12 -4.50 -14.42
N HIS A 32 12.99 -5.53 -14.49
CA HIS A 32 14.43 -5.42 -14.33
C HIS A 32 15.16 -5.97 -15.54
N MET A 33 16.05 -5.15 -16.13
CA MET A 33 16.89 -5.47 -17.30
C MET A 33 16.12 -6.00 -18.53
N GLY A 34 14.83 -5.73 -18.62
CA GLY A 34 13.97 -6.24 -19.69
C GLY A 34 13.67 -7.75 -19.64
N VAL A 35 14.36 -8.50 -18.78
CA VAL A 35 14.28 -9.98 -18.74
C VAL A 35 13.59 -10.54 -17.51
N GLY A 36 13.60 -9.81 -16.37
CA GLY A 36 13.06 -10.30 -15.12
C GLY A 36 12.11 -9.31 -14.44
N THR A 37 11.64 -9.70 -13.27
CA THR A 37 10.89 -8.85 -12.36
C THR A 37 11.60 -8.86 -11.00
N PHE A 38 12.07 -7.69 -10.57
CA PHE A 38 12.54 -7.50 -9.21
C PHE A 38 11.35 -7.31 -8.28
N ARG A 39 11.40 -7.94 -7.11
CA ARG A 39 10.39 -7.80 -6.05
C ARG A 39 11.09 -7.40 -4.76
N GLY A 40 10.62 -6.33 -4.16
CA GLY A 40 11.00 -5.87 -2.83
C GLY A 40 9.82 -5.97 -1.87
N ARG A 41 10.12 -6.05 -0.59
CA ARG A 41 9.13 -6.00 0.49
C ARG A 41 9.66 -5.14 1.62
N PHE A 42 8.73 -4.65 2.45
CA PHE A 42 9.05 -3.90 3.66
C PHE A 42 8.66 -4.71 4.90
N GLU A 43 9.46 -4.63 5.96
CA GLU A 43 9.18 -5.35 7.22
C GLU A 43 8.47 -4.49 8.26
N GLN A 44 8.58 -3.15 8.15
CA GLN A 44 7.94 -2.22 9.09
C GLN A 44 6.92 -1.37 8.34
N PHE A 45 5.68 -1.67 8.57
CA PHE A 45 4.54 -0.94 8.03
C PHE A 45 3.37 -1.02 9.01
N ASP A 46 2.44 -0.11 8.89
CA ASP A 46 1.20 -0.09 9.66
C ASP A 46 0.02 0.24 8.75
N ALA A 47 -1.16 -0.22 9.15
CA ALA A 47 -2.40 0.06 8.47
C ALA A 47 -3.56 0.16 9.47
N LYS A 48 -4.45 1.11 9.22
CA LYS A 48 -5.64 1.35 10.02
C LYS A 48 -6.83 1.59 9.10
N LEU A 49 -7.91 0.86 9.34
CA LEU A 49 -9.19 1.10 8.71
C LEU A 49 -10.19 1.57 9.78
N THR A 50 -10.89 2.66 9.53
CA THR A 50 -11.94 3.16 10.41
C THR A 50 -13.24 3.19 9.63
N VAL A 51 -14.28 2.54 10.15
CA VAL A 51 -15.63 2.53 9.56
C VAL A 51 -16.57 3.29 10.48
N ALA A 52 -17.16 4.35 9.96
CA ALA A 52 -18.09 5.21 10.69
C ALA A 52 -19.53 4.67 10.65
N GLU A 53 -20.41 5.20 11.51
CA GLU A 53 -21.83 4.81 11.59
C GLU A 53 -22.61 5.07 10.30
N ASP A 54 -22.21 6.05 9.52
CA ASP A 54 -22.80 6.37 8.21
C ASP A 54 -22.32 5.47 7.08
N GLY A 55 -21.43 4.50 7.37
CA GLY A 55 -20.84 3.57 6.42
C GLY A 55 -19.65 4.14 5.64
N THR A 56 -19.21 5.36 5.94
CA THR A 56 -17.94 5.87 5.38
C THR A 56 -16.77 5.12 5.99
N ALA A 57 -15.73 4.91 5.20
CA ALA A 57 -14.54 4.21 5.64
C ALA A 57 -13.27 4.96 5.23
N ASP A 58 -12.39 5.16 6.20
CA ASP A 58 -11.08 5.77 6.02
C ASP A 58 -9.98 4.72 6.21
N PHE A 59 -9.09 4.62 5.24
CA PHE A 59 -7.93 3.75 5.30
C PHE A 59 -6.64 4.57 5.31
N LEU A 60 -5.78 4.30 6.27
CA LEU A 60 -4.46 4.90 6.41
C LEU A 60 -3.41 3.80 6.39
N GLY A 61 -2.34 4.01 5.64
CA GLY A 61 -1.18 3.11 5.60
C GLY A 61 0.12 3.88 5.70
N THR A 62 1.09 3.32 6.41
CA THR A 62 2.45 3.85 6.49
C THR A 62 3.48 2.74 6.33
N VAL A 63 4.61 3.05 5.71
CA VAL A 63 5.71 2.11 5.47
C VAL A 63 7.03 2.80 5.80
N ARG A 64 7.84 2.16 6.64
CA ARG A 64 9.23 2.59 6.87
C ARG A 64 10.09 2.24 5.65
N ALA A 65 10.57 3.24 4.95
CA ALA A 65 11.34 3.05 3.70
C ALA A 65 12.66 2.28 3.94
N ASP A 66 13.29 2.49 5.10
CA ASP A 66 14.54 1.83 5.50
C ASP A 66 14.35 0.37 5.92
N SER A 67 13.10 -0.09 6.07
CA SER A 67 12.77 -1.48 6.39
C SER A 67 12.72 -2.40 5.16
N ILE A 68 13.15 -1.91 3.99
CA ILE A 68 13.19 -2.71 2.77
C ILE A 68 14.11 -3.91 2.92
N VAL A 69 13.62 -5.08 2.50
CA VAL A 69 14.34 -6.34 2.53
C VAL A 69 14.78 -6.72 1.13
N VAL A 70 16.07 -6.81 0.95
CA VAL A 70 16.74 -7.32 -0.25
C VAL A 70 17.92 -8.19 0.15
N LYS A 71 18.32 -9.13 -0.71
CA LYS A 71 19.37 -10.11 -0.37
C LYS A 71 20.78 -9.55 -0.45
N ASP A 72 20.98 -8.49 -1.24
CA ASP A 72 22.29 -7.89 -1.50
C ASP A 72 22.43 -6.54 -0.78
N GLU A 73 23.47 -6.40 0.04
CA GLU A 73 23.69 -5.19 0.84
C GLU A 73 24.04 -3.96 0.01
N ASN A 74 24.71 -4.12 -1.14
CA ASN A 74 25.01 -2.98 -2.02
C ASN A 74 23.72 -2.48 -2.68
N LEU A 75 22.84 -3.41 -3.10
CA LEU A 75 21.52 -3.06 -3.61
C LEU A 75 20.68 -2.38 -2.52
N ARG A 76 20.74 -2.89 -1.28
CA ARG A 76 20.06 -2.26 -0.16
C ARG A 76 20.53 -0.83 0.05
N ALA A 77 21.84 -0.62 0.14
CA ALA A 77 22.43 0.71 0.32
C ALA A 77 22.02 1.67 -0.82
N HIS A 78 21.98 1.18 -2.07
CA HIS A 78 21.55 1.97 -3.21
C HIS A 78 20.06 2.34 -3.14
N LEU A 79 19.18 1.41 -2.73
CA LEU A 79 17.75 1.70 -2.56
C LEU A 79 17.48 2.73 -1.45
N LEU A 80 18.31 2.78 -0.40
CA LEU A 80 18.18 3.75 0.69
C LEU A 80 18.73 5.13 0.31
N SER A 81 19.58 5.21 -0.71
CA SER A 81 20.28 6.42 -1.14
C SER A 81 19.36 7.46 -1.81
N PRO A 82 19.85 8.70 -2.04
CA PRO A 82 19.09 9.74 -2.78
C PRO A 82 18.67 9.36 -4.19
N ASP A 83 19.32 8.37 -4.83
CA ASP A 83 18.92 7.85 -6.14
C ASP A 83 17.55 7.18 -6.13
N PHE A 84 17.13 6.67 -4.95
CA PHE A 84 15.84 6.00 -4.74
C PHE A 84 15.05 6.63 -3.59
N PHE A 85 14.94 5.95 -2.44
CA PHE A 85 14.05 6.37 -1.36
C PHE A 85 14.56 7.56 -0.55
N ASP A 86 15.87 7.83 -0.55
CA ASP A 86 16.49 8.92 0.23
C ASP A 86 16.04 8.88 1.70
N THR A 87 16.22 7.73 2.33
CA THR A 87 15.58 7.40 3.61
C THR A 87 16.07 8.24 4.80
N GLU A 88 17.22 8.90 4.65
CA GLU A 88 17.70 9.88 5.65
C GLU A 88 16.82 11.12 5.70
N ARG A 89 16.27 11.54 4.55
CA ARG A 89 15.38 12.71 4.43
C ARG A 89 13.90 12.33 4.48
N TYR A 90 13.57 11.17 3.93
CA TYR A 90 12.20 10.68 3.75
C TYR A 90 12.08 9.26 4.30
N PRO A 91 12.01 9.11 5.64
CA PRO A 91 12.04 7.79 6.27
C PRO A 91 10.75 6.98 6.08
N GLU A 92 9.67 7.60 5.59
CA GLU A 92 8.36 6.99 5.52
C GLU A 92 7.66 7.24 4.18
N LEU A 93 6.96 6.21 3.70
CA LEU A 93 5.94 6.32 2.66
C LEU A 93 4.57 6.31 3.35
N SER A 94 3.60 7.05 2.81
CA SER A 94 2.26 7.08 3.40
C SER A 94 1.16 7.02 2.34
N PHE A 95 0.04 6.44 2.73
CA PHE A 95 -1.19 6.41 1.96
C PHE A 95 -2.37 6.85 2.82
N SER A 96 -3.24 7.70 2.24
CA SER A 96 -4.48 8.13 2.87
C SER A 96 -5.62 8.01 1.86
N SER A 97 -6.64 7.22 2.19
CA SER A 97 -7.79 7.07 1.30
C SER A 97 -8.62 8.34 1.21
N ARG A 98 -9.22 8.54 0.04
CA ARG A 98 -10.28 9.53 -0.20
C ARG A 98 -11.64 8.87 -0.35
N SER A 99 -11.64 7.64 -0.85
CA SER A 99 -12.85 6.82 -0.94
C SER A 99 -12.49 5.34 -0.89
N LEU A 100 -13.39 4.57 -0.31
CA LEU A 100 -13.38 3.12 -0.34
C LEU A 100 -14.76 2.66 -0.80
N ARG A 101 -14.83 1.88 -1.87
CA ARG A 101 -16.08 1.42 -2.46
C ARG A 101 -15.97 -0.01 -2.95
N HIS A 102 -17.09 -0.66 -3.08
CA HIS A 102 -17.22 -1.91 -3.81
C HIS A 102 -17.71 -1.64 -5.23
N ASP A 103 -17.03 -2.20 -6.22
CA ASP A 103 -17.46 -2.23 -7.61
C ASP A 103 -17.64 -3.71 -8.00
N ALA A 104 -18.90 -4.15 -8.04
CA ALA A 104 -19.27 -5.57 -8.09
C ALA A 104 -18.69 -6.35 -6.90
N ASP A 105 -17.76 -7.28 -7.15
CA ASP A 105 -17.07 -8.07 -6.14
C ASP A 105 -15.66 -7.55 -5.80
N GLU A 106 -15.26 -6.42 -6.40
CA GLU A 106 -13.95 -5.82 -6.24
C GLU A 106 -13.97 -4.67 -5.24
N LEU A 107 -12.99 -4.63 -4.34
CA LEU A 107 -12.71 -3.47 -3.50
C LEU A 107 -11.90 -2.45 -4.31
N VAL A 108 -12.37 -1.22 -4.35
CA VAL A 108 -11.66 -0.10 -4.99
C VAL A 108 -11.37 0.97 -3.96
N LEU A 109 -10.12 1.34 -3.87
CA LEU A 109 -9.60 2.31 -2.92
C LEU A 109 -8.89 3.43 -3.68
N ASP A 110 -9.48 4.63 -3.68
CA ASP A 110 -8.83 5.82 -4.20
C ASP A 110 -8.20 6.60 -3.07
N GLY A 111 -6.99 7.09 -3.25
CA GLY A 111 -6.31 7.84 -2.22
C GLY A 111 -5.07 8.57 -2.69
N GLU A 112 -4.39 9.21 -1.76
CA GLU A 112 -3.12 9.90 -1.96
C GLU A 112 -1.98 9.04 -1.44
N LEU A 113 -1.07 8.69 -2.35
CA LEU A 113 0.20 8.05 -2.03
C LEU A 113 1.29 9.11 -2.00
N THR A 114 2.07 9.13 -0.92
CA THR A 114 3.24 9.98 -0.77
C THR A 114 4.50 9.14 -0.71
N ILE A 115 5.43 9.38 -1.61
CA ILE A 115 6.79 8.82 -1.60
C ILE A 115 7.76 9.99 -1.72
N LYS A 116 8.70 10.09 -0.78
CA LYS A 116 9.56 11.25 -0.61
C LYS A 116 8.71 12.52 -0.37
N ASP A 117 8.88 13.55 -1.19
CA ASP A 117 8.12 14.80 -1.16
C ASP A 117 7.06 14.90 -2.28
N HIS A 118 6.76 13.77 -2.94
CA HIS A 118 5.79 13.72 -4.03
C HIS A 118 4.53 12.99 -3.59
N THR A 119 3.40 13.64 -3.80
CA THR A 119 2.07 13.07 -3.50
C THR A 119 1.24 13.02 -4.76
N HIS A 120 0.74 11.84 -5.09
CA HIS A 120 -0.13 11.61 -6.24
C HIS A 120 -1.36 10.78 -5.86
N THR A 121 -2.46 11.04 -6.56
CA THR A 121 -3.65 10.20 -6.45
C THR A 121 -3.40 8.86 -7.13
N VAL A 122 -3.69 7.78 -6.42
CA VAL A 122 -3.61 6.41 -6.93
C VAL A 122 -4.92 5.68 -6.65
N GLU A 123 -5.25 4.76 -7.56
CA GLU A 123 -6.34 3.81 -7.38
C GLU A 123 -5.73 2.44 -7.11
N ALA A 124 -6.15 1.80 -6.01
CA ALA A 124 -5.82 0.42 -5.69
C ALA A 124 -7.09 -0.44 -5.81
N ARG A 125 -6.92 -1.65 -6.33
CA ARG A 125 -8.00 -2.61 -6.54
C ARG A 125 -7.67 -3.94 -5.89
N GLY A 126 -8.70 -4.65 -5.46
CA GLY A 126 -8.49 -5.95 -4.86
C GLY A 126 -9.71 -6.52 -4.18
N THR A 127 -9.52 -7.18 -3.05
CA THR A 127 -10.57 -7.91 -2.36
C THR A 127 -10.64 -7.56 -0.88
N LEU A 128 -11.85 -7.67 -0.34
CA LEU A 128 -12.14 -7.61 1.09
C LEU A 128 -12.80 -8.93 1.49
N THR A 129 -12.20 -9.64 2.43
CA THR A 129 -12.69 -10.93 2.92
C THR A 129 -13.08 -10.81 4.38
N GLY A 130 -14.19 -11.42 4.76
CA GLY A 130 -14.73 -11.39 6.13
C GLY A 130 -15.85 -10.36 6.28
N PRO A 131 -16.18 -9.95 7.53
CA PRO A 131 -15.48 -10.27 8.79
C PRO A 131 -15.65 -11.74 9.21
N ALA A 132 -14.65 -12.28 9.89
CA ALA A 132 -14.68 -13.61 10.45
C ALA A 132 -14.10 -13.62 11.88
N GLU A 133 -14.72 -14.39 12.77
CA GLU A 133 -14.18 -14.66 14.10
C GLU A 133 -13.08 -15.72 13.99
N THR A 134 -11.89 -15.37 14.47
CA THR A 134 -10.71 -16.23 14.44
C THR A 134 -10.52 -16.99 15.78
N LEU A 135 -9.49 -17.81 15.85
CA LEU A 135 -9.12 -18.49 17.10
C LEU A 135 -8.87 -17.44 18.19
N GLY A 136 -9.50 -17.63 19.36
CA GLY A 136 -9.43 -16.70 20.49
C GLY A 136 -10.49 -15.58 20.47
N GLY A 137 -11.49 -15.63 19.58
CA GLY A 137 -12.64 -14.71 19.56
C GLY A 137 -12.34 -13.34 18.93
N VAL A 138 -11.19 -13.17 18.30
CA VAL A 138 -10.85 -11.91 17.61
C VAL A 138 -11.51 -11.88 16.24
N VAL A 139 -12.26 -10.82 15.98
CA VAL A 139 -12.86 -10.58 14.65
C VAL A 139 -11.83 -9.94 13.73
N LYS A 140 -11.61 -10.53 12.57
CA LYS A 140 -10.66 -10.03 11.56
C LYS A 140 -11.30 -9.90 10.18
N VAL A 141 -10.68 -9.06 9.35
CA VAL A 141 -10.92 -8.96 7.91
C VAL A 141 -9.60 -9.11 7.17
N GLY A 142 -9.64 -9.67 5.98
CA GLY A 142 -8.55 -9.71 5.02
C GLY A 142 -8.74 -8.63 3.97
N VAL A 143 -7.68 -7.88 3.65
CA VAL A 143 -7.65 -6.86 2.59
C VAL A 143 -6.47 -7.16 1.68
N GLU A 144 -6.72 -7.41 0.42
CA GLU A 144 -5.70 -7.57 -0.61
C GLU A 144 -5.86 -6.45 -1.62
N LEU A 145 -4.83 -5.68 -1.88
CA LEU A 145 -4.87 -4.55 -2.82
C LEU A 145 -3.62 -4.53 -3.70
N GLU A 146 -3.84 -4.16 -4.95
CA GLU A 146 -2.80 -3.88 -5.93
C GLU A 146 -3.02 -2.50 -6.54
N ALA A 147 -1.92 -1.76 -6.74
CA ALA A 147 -1.91 -0.50 -7.47
C ALA A 147 -0.72 -0.45 -8.42
N VAL A 148 -0.90 0.17 -9.58
CA VAL A 148 0.19 0.38 -10.53
C VAL A 148 0.50 1.88 -10.60
N ILE A 149 1.77 2.22 -10.43
CA ILE A 149 2.26 3.61 -10.43
C ILE A 149 3.41 3.78 -11.41
N ASP A 150 3.63 4.99 -11.89
CA ASP A 150 4.91 5.38 -12.50
C ASP A 150 5.84 5.94 -11.40
N ARG A 151 6.93 5.22 -11.12
CA ARG A 151 7.89 5.63 -10.08
C ARG A 151 8.54 6.97 -10.33
N THR A 152 8.62 7.41 -11.58
CA THR A 152 9.26 8.69 -11.94
C THR A 152 8.43 9.89 -11.50
N GLU A 153 7.11 9.75 -11.38
CA GLU A 153 6.23 10.77 -10.80
C GLU A 153 6.55 11.03 -9.33
N PHE A 154 7.13 10.04 -8.65
CA PHE A 154 7.55 10.13 -7.23
C PHE A 154 9.05 10.47 -7.08
N GLY A 155 9.70 10.96 -8.12
CA GLY A 155 11.11 11.35 -8.07
C GLY A 155 12.09 10.18 -7.95
N LEU A 156 11.67 8.95 -8.22
CA LEU A 156 12.50 7.74 -8.25
C LEU A 156 13.05 7.55 -9.68
N ASN A 157 13.94 8.44 -10.11
CA ASN A 157 14.32 8.61 -11.51
C ASN A 157 15.56 7.80 -11.93
N TRP A 158 16.27 7.18 -10.99
CA TRP A 158 17.49 6.44 -11.33
C TRP A 158 17.22 5.39 -12.41
N ASN A 159 18.12 5.34 -13.39
CA ASN A 159 18.12 4.32 -14.43
C ASN A 159 19.51 4.21 -15.08
N ALA A 160 19.73 3.15 -15.85
CA ALA A 160 20.93 2.98 -16.63
C ALA A 160 20.58 2.42 -18.02
N PRO A 161 21.22 2.89 -19.10
CA PRO A 161 21.03 2.32 -20.44
C PRO A 161 21.65 0.92 -20.51
N LEU A 162 21.01 0.03 -21.24
CA LEU A 162 21.52 -1.31 -21.50
C LEU A 162 22.32 -1.34 -22.79
N PRO A 163 23.43 -2.13 -22.90
CA PRO A 163 24.26 -2.23 -24.09
C PRO A 163 23.49 -2.64 -25.35
N GLY A 164 22.45 -3.46 -25.20
CA GLY A 164 21.58 -3.91 -26.28
C GLY A 164 20.38 -2.99 -26.56
N GLY A 165 20.33 -1.82 -25.94
CA GLY A 165 19.19 -0.90 -26.00
C GLY A 165 18.17 -1.16 -24.87
N GLY A 166 17.40 -0.12 -24.52
CA GLY A 166 16.48 -0.16 -23.40
C GLY A 166 17.10 0.36 -22.10
N ILE A 167 16.40 0.15 -20.99
CA ILE A 167 16.72 0.66 -19.66
C ILE A 167 16.76 -0.46 -18.62
N ALA A 168 17.55 -0.24 -17.55
CA ALA A 168 17.73 -1.22 -16.48
C ALA A 168 16.46 -1.46 -15.65
N LEU A 169 15.71 -0.39 -15.37
CA LEU A 169 14.47 -0.44 -14.57
C LEU A 169 13.29 0.10 -15.37
N GLY A 170 12.18 -0.63 -15.34
CA GLY A 170 10.89 -0.13 -15.81
C GLY A 170 10.42 1.06 -14.98
N ASN A 171 9.61 1.94 -15.55
CA ASN A 171 8.99 3.05 -14.82
C ASN A 171 7.76 2.59 -14.06
N GLU A 172 7.02 1.67 -14.63
CA GLU A 172 5.83 1.09 -14.01
C GLU A 172 6.22 0.15 -12.85
N VAL A 173 5.62 0.39 -11.70
CA VAL A 173 5.80 -0.40 -10.48
C VAL A 173 4.44 -0.86 -9.99
N THR A 174 4.30 -2.15 -9.76
CA THR A 174 3.14 -2.72 -9.10
C THR A 174 3.37 -2.72 -7.60
N LEU A 175 2.49 -2.07 -6.85
CA LEU A 175 2.44 -2.10 -5.38
C LEU A 175 1.44 -3.17 -4.96
N THR A 176 1.77 -3.95 -3.93
CA THR A 176 0.91 -5.01 -3.41
C THR A 176 0.88 -4.95 -1.88
N VAL A 177 -0.31 -5.00 -1.31
CA VAL A 177 -0.51 -5.19 0.13
C VAL A 177 -1.49 -6.33 0.37
N GLU A 178 -1.16 -7.18 1.32
CA GLU A 178 -2.00 -8.26 1.84
C GLU A 178 -2.07 -8.08 3.35
N LEU A 179 -3.25 -7.73 3.86
CA LEU A 179 -3.41 -7.30 5.25
C LEU A 179 -4.46 -8.15 5.96
N GLU A 180 -4.13 -8.61 7.16
CA GLU A 180 -5.11 -8.98 8.16
C GLU A 180 -5.31 -7.83 9.14
N LEU A 181 -6.54 -7.36 9.27
CA LEU A 181 -6.90 -6.30 10.19
C LEU A 181 -7.81 -6.86 11.28
N ALA A 182 -7.42 -6.65 12.53
CA ALA A 182 -8.19 -7.05 13.70
C ALA A 182 -9.08 -5.89 14.18
N ARG A 183 -10.34 -6.19 14.53
CA ARG A 183 -11.22 -5.20 15.13
C ARG A 183 -10.68 -4.80 16.51
N ALA A 184 -10.44 -3.51 16.69
CA ALA A 184 -10.00 -3.00 17.99
C ALA A 184 -11.12 -3.18 19.02
N ALA A 185 -10.73 -3.50 20.26
CA ALA A 185 -11.69 -3.48 21.36
C ALA A 185 -12.25 -2.07 21.55
N GLU A 186 -13.56 -1.96 21.78
CA GLU A 186 -14.13 -0.67 22.18
C GLU A 186 -13.53 -0.27 23.52
N PRO A 187 -13.13 1.00 23.70
CA PRO A 187 -12.68 1.46 25.01
C PRO A 187 -13.85 1.25 26.00
N GLU A 188 -13.55 0.59 27.13
CA GLU A 188 -14.53 0.49 28.21
C GLU A 188 -14.96 1.89 28.64
N ALA A 189 -16.26 2.12 28.64
CA ALA A 189 -16.89 3.42 28.98
C ALA A 189 -16.79 3.74 30.47
#